data_14a739a26f2a95045a0184489a5d5de7
#
_entry.id   14a739a26f2a95045a0184489a5d5de7
#
_cell.length_a   1.000
_cell.length_b   1.000
_cell.length_c   1.000
_cell.angle_alpha   90.00
_cell.angle_beta   90.00
_cell.angle_gamma   90.00
#
_symmetry.space_group_name_H-M   'P 1'
#
loop_
_entity.id
_entity.type
_entity.pdbx_description
1 polymer ?
#
loop_
_entity_poly.entity_id
_entity_poly.type
_entity_poly.pdbx_seq_one_letter_code
_entity_poly.pdbx_strand_id
1 'polypeptide(L)'
;MARRFFRHIGDERQSASNPTITIATAGVAVGLAVMIVTVCVIMGFKREVMSKVRGFASDIEVLDLRSLSSPESFPITADDNYIAELKKIPDVKKVSRIAQKMGMLKTSDSFQGITLKGLPADYDTTFIASAIIEGRMPRLLNHNTNDVQASRMTNGSNEILISQRQADDLGLKVGDRVYTYFFEETIRMRRFKICGIYNTNMGIFDKNVVVSDFQTVARLNKWKEDQCSSLEIQLTSLDRLPEAMPLMNAYHGTHPDPMAVPRKPLSVKDHYIQVFSWLDLLDTNMMVIILLMVVVAGFTMVSGLLILILERIQTIGILKALGATNTTIRRIFLYFASFITLRGLIIGDAIALLLLFAQKHWGIVHLDPSSYYVETVPIELNALAIVSLNVATLAITTLALVAPSFMISRVQPAKAIRYE
;
A
#
# COMPACT_ATOMS: atom_id res chain seq x y z
N MET A 1 -5.67 -33.63 -34.82
CA MET A 1 -4.31 -34.00 -35.25
C MET A 1 -3.25 -33.64 -34.21
N ALA A 2 -3.15 -32.44 -33.70
CA ALA A 2 -2.14 -32.06 -32.68
C ALA A 2 -2.12 -32.96 -31.43
N ARG A 3 -3.29 -33.38 -30.90
CA ARG A 3 -3.43 -34.26 -29.73
C ARG A 3 -3.00 -35.73 -29.99
N ARG A 4 -3.10 -36.20 -31.23
CA ARG A 4 -2.59 -37.55 -31.66
C ARG A 4 -1.09 -37.52 -31.87
N PHE A 5 -0.54 -36.42 -32.37
CA PHE A 5 0.90 -36.20 -32.48
C PHE A 5 1.60 -36.22 -31.08
N PHE A 6 0.92 -35.72 -30.09
CA PHE A 6 1.39 -35.75 -28.69
C PHE A 6 1.43 -37.16 -28.09
N ARG A 7 0.51 -38.05 -28.46
CA ARG A 7 0.46 -39.40 -27.91
C ARG A 7 1.54 -40.33 -28.49
N HIS A 8 1.96 -40.10 -29.74
CA HIS A 8 3.03 -40.89 -30.37
C HIS A 8 4.43 -40.46 -29.93
N ILE A 9 4.62 -39.23 -29.43
CA ILE A 9 5.89 -38.77 -28.88
C ILE A 9 6.13 -39.35 -27.46
N GLY A 10 5.09 -39.82 -26.79
CA GLY A 10 5.16 -40.42 -25.43
C GLY A 10 5.49 -41.92 -25.40
N ASP A 11 5.42 -42.64 -26.51
CA ASP A 11 5.54 -44.11 -26.54
C ASP A 11 6.91 -44.63 -27.01
N GLU A 12 7.77 -43.78 -27.55
CA GLU A 12 9.16 -44.17 -27.75
C GLU A 12 9.95 -44.04 -26.42
N ARG A 13 10.32 -45.18 -25.86
CA ARG A 13 11.19 -45.39 -24.71
C ARG A 13 12.58 -44.72 -24.91
N GLN A 14 12.59 -43.42 -24.91
CA GLN A 14 13.73 -42.60 -24.50
C GLN A 14 13.18 -41.38 -23.78
N SER A 15 13.01 -41.54 -22.49
CA SER A 15 12.73 -40.50 -21.48
C SER A 15 13.96 -39.60 -21.34
N ALA A 16 14.31 -38.90 -22.40
CA ALA A 16 15.02 -37.65 -22.27
C ALA A 16 13.93 -36.59 -22.48
N SER A 17 13.37 -36.02 -21.40
CA SER A 17 12.63 -34.80 -21.48
C SER A 17 13.51 -33.83 -22.26
N ASN A 18 13.06 -33.44 -23.47
CA ASN A 18 13.83 -32.54 -24.31
C ASN A 18 14.26 -31.35 -23.46
N PRO A 19 15.56 -31.18 -23.13
CA PRO A 19 16.02 -30.17 -22.17
C PRO A 19 15.56 -28.77 -22.58
N THR A 20 15.42 -28.54 -23.88
CA THR A 20 14.92 -27.30 -24.46
C THR A 20 13.47 -26.94 -24.01
N ILE A 21 12.57 -27.93 -24.01
CA ILE A 21 11.16 -27.71 -23.58
C ILE A 21 11.14 -27.42 -22.08
N THR A 22 11.93 -28.16 -21.31
CA THR A 22 12.03 -27.97 -19.86
C THR A 22 12.60 -26.60 -19.50
N ILE A 23 13.66 -26.14 -20.16
CA ILE A 23 14.26 -24.81 -19.95
C ILE A 23 13.25 -23.71 -20.32
N ALA A 24 12.58 -23.82 -21.47
CA ALA A 24 11.59 -22.85 -21.91
C ALA A 24 10.41 -22.77 -20.91
N THR A 25 9.89 -23.94 -20.48
CA THR A 25 8.81 -24.01 -19.48
C THR A 25 9.26 -23.41 -18.14
N ALA A 26 10.47 -23.74 -17.67
CA ALA A 26 11.01 -23.22 -16.42
C ALA A 26 11.21 -21.69 -16.48
N GLY A 27 11.73 -21.17 -17.60
CA GLY A 27 11.90 -19.73 -17.78
C GLY A 27 10.58 -18.94 -17.69
N VAL A 28 9.53 -19.45 -18.33
CA VAL A 28 8.18 -18.85 -18.23
C VAL A 28 7.63 -18.98 -16.81
N ALA A 29 7.79 -20.16 -16.19
CA ALA A 29 7.28 -20.40 -14.83
C ALA A 29 7.94 -19.48 -13.80
N VAL A 30 9.26 -19.36 -13.83
CA VAL A 30 10.01 -18.47 -12.92
C VAL A 30 9.64 -17.00 -13.20
N GLY A 31 9.59 -16.59 -14.47
CA GLY A 31 9.22 -15.23 -14.84
C GLY A 31 7.83 -14.84 -14.32
N LEU A 32 6.85 -15.71 -14.52
CA LEU A 32 5.49 -15.48 -14.02
C LEU A 32 5.46 -15.49 -12.49
N ALA A 33 6.12 -16.45 -11.84
CA ALA A 33 6.16 -16.53 -10.39
C ALA A 33 6.71 -15.24 -9.77
N VAL A 34 7.81 -14.71 -10.31
CA VAL A 34 8.39 -13.44 -9.86
C VAL A 34 7.40 -12.28 -10.06
N MET A 35 6.73 -12.20 -11.22
CA MET A 35 5.74 -11.13 -11.48
C MET A 35 4.58 -11.19 -10.49
N ILE A 36 4.02 -12.37 -10.22
CA ILE A 36 2.90 -12.53 -9.26
C ILE A 36 3.35 -12.16 -7.85
N VAL A 37 4.50 -12.67 -7.40
CA VAL A 37 5.04 -12.35 -6.07
C VAL A 37 5.25 -10.86 -5.93
N THR A 38 5.90 -10.21 -6.92
CA THR A 38 6.14 -8.76 -6.91
C THR A 38 4.84 -7.97 -6.79
N VAL A 39 3.83 -8.28 -7.60
CA VAL A 39 2.54 -7.56 -7.58
C VAL A 39 1.83 -7.75 -6.26
N CYS A 40 1.72 -8.99 -5.76
CA CYS A 40 1.02 -9.29 -4.51
C CYS A 40 1.71 -8.67 -3.28
N VAL A 41 3.03 -8.63 -3.26
CA VAL A 41 3.81 -7.99 -2.19
C VAL A 41 3.65 -6.47 -2.23
N ILE A 42 3.81 -5.83 -3.40
CA ILE A 42 3.70 -4.37 -3.50
C ILE A 42 2.28 -3.90 -3.20
N MET A 43 1.25 -4.59 -3.70
CA MET A 43 -0.15 -4.26 -3.37
C MET A 43 -0.41 -4.42 -1.87
N GLY A 44 0.04 -5.51 -1.26
CA GLY A 44 -0.08 -5.75 0.18
C GLY A 44 0.62 -4.66 0.99
N PHE A 45 1.83 -4.29 0.58
CA PHE A 45 2.62 -3.26 1.22
C PHE A 45 1.93 -1.88 1.18
N LYS A 46 1.47 -1.47 0.00
CA LYS A 46 0.74 -0.20 -0.18
C LYS A 46 -0.52 -0.17 0.68
N ARG A 47 -1.30 -1.24 0.67
CA ARG A 47 -2.52 -1.33 1.45
C ARG A 47 -2.26 -1.22 2.94
N GLU A 48 -1.25 -1.92 3.45
CA GLU A 48 -0.90 -1.90 4.89
C GLU A 48 -0.43 -0.52 5.33
N VAL A 49 0.51 0.10 4.60
CA VAL A 49 1.01 1.44 4.91
C VAL A 49 -0.10 2.48 4.82
N MET A 50 -0.92 2.44 3.74
CA MET A 50 -2.07 3.33 3.60
C MET A 50 -3.08 3.18 4.73
N SER A 51 -3.37 1.93 5.15
CA SER A 51 -4.27 1.65 6.28
C SER A 51 -3.76 2.28 7.58
N LYS A 52 -2.46 2.18 7.85
CA LYS A 52 -1.84 2.79 9.02
C LYS A 52 -1.87 4.32 8.97
N VAL A 53 -1.55 4.91 7.83
CA VAL A 53 -1.62 6.37 7.66
C VAL A 53 -3.05 6.86 7.88
N ARG A 54 -4.05 6.23 7.25
CA ARG A 54 -5.47 6.58 7.39
C ARG A 54 -6.02 6.34 8.81
N GLY A 55 -5.47 5.36 9.51
CA GLY A 55 -5.88 5.04 10.87
C GLY A 55 -5.41 6.07 11.90
N PHE A 56 -4.30 6.76 11.64
CA PHE A 56 -3.73 7.77 12.52
C PHE A 56 -4.00 9.20 12.05
N ALA A 57 -4.10 9.41 10.74
CA ALA A 57 -4.47 10.64 10.07
C ALA A 57 -5.76 10.42 9.26
N SER A 58 -6.42 11.50 8.83
CA SER A 58 -7.58 11.43 7.96
C SER A 58 -7.21 11.54 6.48
N ASP A 59 -8.17 11.30 5.58
CA ASP A 59 -7.97 11.40 4.14
C ASP A 59 -7.80 12.87 3.68
N ILE A 60 -8.51 13.81 4.33
CA ILE A 60 -8.41 15.25 4.09
C ILE A 60 -8.37 15.94 5.46
N GLU A 61 -7.48 16.92 5.59
CA GLU A 61 -7.39 17.80 6.75
C GLU A 61 -7.66 19.24 6.32
N VAL A 62 -8.62 19.91 6.96
CA VAL A 62 -8.89 21.34 6.76
C VAL A 62 -8.28 22.11 7.90
N LEU A 63 -7.35 22.99 7.61
CA LEU A 63 -6.61 23.77 8.59
C LEU A 63 -6.43 25.23 8.15
N ASP A 64 -5.98 26.06 9.06
CA ASP A 64 -5.54 27.42 8.72
C ASP A 64 -4.24 27.38 7.92
N LEU A 65 -4.21 28.08 6.78
CA LEU A 65 -3.03 28.14 5.91
C LEU A 65 -1.75 28.57 6.63
N ARG A 66 -1.86 29.42 7.67
CA ARG A 66 -0.74 29.87 8.49
C ARG A 66 -0.11 28.74 9.30
N SER A 67 -0.89 27.73 9.68
CA SER A 67 -0.40 26.57 10.42
C SER A 67 0.58 25.71 9.61
N LEU A 68 0.63 25.84 8.27
CA LEU A 68 1.59 25.12 7.43
C LEU A 68 3.02 25.67 7.53
N SER A 69 3.16 26.96 7.87
CA SER A 69 4.45 27.65 7.94
C SER A 69 4.88 27.99 9.38
N SER A 70 4.06 27.63 10.36
CA SER A 70 4.30 27.90 11.78
C SER A 70 4.32 26.63 12.62
N PRO A 71 5.16 26.52 13.63
CA PRO A 71 5.05 25.44 14.62
C PRO A 71 3.79 25.57 15.49
N GLU A 72 3.14 26.73 15.52
CA GLU A 72 1.90 26.94 16.27
C GLU A 72 0.68 26.60 15.42
N SER A 73 -0.31 25.94 16.02
CA SER A 73 -1.59 25.68 15.39
C SER A 73 -2.49 26.90 15.55
N PHE A 74 -2.88 27.52 14.45
CA PHE A 74 -3.87 28.58 14.44
C PHE A 74 -5.29 27.99 14.43
N PRO A 75 -6.23 28.54 15.24
CA PRO A 75 -7.56 28.00 15.31
C PRO A 75 -8.39 28.32 14.06
N ILE A 76 -9.15 27.35 13.60
CA ILE A 76 -10.26 27.55 12.66
C ILE A 76 -11.59 27.45 13.43
N THR A 77 -12.59 28.21 13.00
CA THR A 77 -13.95 28.08 13.54
C THR A 77 -14.65 26.93 12.84
N ALA A 78 -15.17 25.98 13.60
CA ALA A 78 -15.84 24.80 13.10
C ALA A 78 -17.13 24.54 13.90
N ASP A 79 -18.16 25.34 13.61
CA ASP A 79 -19.48 25.17 14.18
C ASP A 79 -20.18 23.92 13.62
N ASP A 80 -21.28 23.49 14.27
CA ASP A 80 -21.99 22.29 13.87
C ASP A 80 -22.64 22.41 12.49
N ASN A 81 -23.03 23.64 12.08
CA ASN A 81 -23.57 23.90 10.74
C ASN A 81 -22.52 23.65 9.67
N TYR A 82 -21.31 24.16 9.87
CA TYR A 82 -20.20 23.97 8.94
C TYR A 82 -19.85 22.46 8.82
N ILE A 83 -19.80 21.74 9.93
CA ILE A 83 -19.56 20.29 9.90
C ILE A 83 -20.69 19.55 9.18
N ALA A 84 -21.95 19.97 9.38
CA ALA A 84 -23.10 19.38 8.69
C ALA A 84 -23.06 19.61 7.17
N GLU A 85 -22.61 20.80 6.72
CA GLU A 85 -22.42 21.11 5.30
C GLU A 85 -21.30 20.26 4.69
N LEU A 86 -20.17 20.12 5.36
CA LEU A 86 -19.07 19.26 4.89
C LEU A 86 -19.49 17.79 4.75
N LYS A 87 -20.36 17.31 5.63
CA LYS A 87 -20.91 15.95 5.55
C LYS A 87 -21.84 15.70 4.37
N LYS A 88 -22.37 16.77 3.73
CA LYS A 88 -23.19 16.65 2.51
C LYS A 88 -22.36 16.46 1.25
N ILE A 89 -21.05 16.75 1.31
CA ILE A 89 -20.15 16.53 0.17
C ILE A 89 -20.09 15.02 -0.11
N PRO A 90 -20.22 14.60 -1.38
CA PRO A 90 -20.16 13.20 -1.76
C PRO A 90 -18.92 12.50 -1.22
N ASP A 91 -19.07 11.23 -0.83
CA ASP A 91 -18.01 10.37 -0.30
C ASP A 91 -17.42 10.77 1.07
N VAL A 92 -17.87 11.84 1.70
CA VAL A 92 -17.50 12.17 3.08
C VAL A 92 -18.21 11.23 4.05
N LYS A 93 -17.45 10.41 4.76
CA LYS A 93 -17.94 9.46 5.76
C LYS A 93 -18.06 10.09 7.14
N LYS A 94 -17.05 10.84 7.55
CA LYS A 94 -16.97 11.43 8.89
C LYS A 94 -16.16 12.72 8.87
N VAL A 95 -16.54 13.67 9.71
CA VAL A 95 -15.80 14.91 9.97
C VAL A 95 -15.60 15.03 11.48
N SER A 96 -14.36 15.20 11.93
CA SER A 96 -13.98 15.28 13.34
C SER A 96 -13.14 16.52 13.62
N ARG A 97 -13.43 17.23 14.71
CA ARG A 97 -12.62 18.36 15.20
C ARG A 97 -11.37 17.82 15.89
N ILE A 98 -10.20 18.32 15.56
CA ILE A 98 -8.95 17.95 16.20
C ILE A 98 -8.32 19.20 16.83
N ALA A 99 -7.84 19.04 18.04
CA ALA A 99 -7.03 20.06 18.71
C ALA A 99 -5.57 19.59 18.76
N GLN A 100 -4.65 20.45 18.34
CA GLN A 100 -3.23 20.14 18.40
C GLN A 100 -2.49 21.23 19.19
N LYS A 101 -1.44 20.83 19.92
CA LYS A 101 -0.53 21.75 20.56
C LYS A 101 0.87 21.18 20.64
N MET A 102 1.84 21.94 20.18
CA MET A 102 3.25 21.58 20.34
C MET A 102 3.72 21.84 21.76
N GLY A 103 4.52 20.93 22.27
CA GLY A 103 5.09 21.00 23.60
C GLY A 103 6.35 20.15 23.71
N MET A 104 6.87 20.07 24.91
CA MET A 104 8.07 19.31 25.24
C MET A 104 7.80 18.46 26.48
N LEU A 105 7.89 17.15 26.35
CA LEU A 105 7.95 16.25 27.49
C LEU A 105 9.33 16.37 28.13
N LYS A 106 9.37 16.47 29.44
CA LYS A 106 10.63 16.56 30.20
C LYS A 106 10.62 15.57 31.35
N THR A 107 11.69 14.81 31.44
CA THR A 107 12.04 13.97 32.58
C THR A 107 13.23 14.59 33.32
N SER A 108 13.79 13.93 34.35
CA SER A 108 15.01 14.37 35.03
C SER A 108 16.20 14.48 34.08
N ASP A 109 16.33 13.54 33.15
CA ASP A 109 17.55 13.32 32.37
C ASP A 109 17.41 13.64 30.88
N SER A 110 16.17 13.71 30.36
CA SER A 110 15.90 13.87 28.94
C SER A 110 14.71 14.79 28.66
N PHE A 111 14.66 15.28 27.43
CA PHE A 111 13.52 16.03 26.93
C PHE A 111 13.22 15.66 25.47
N GLN A 112 11.96 15.71 25.08
CA GLN A 112 11.53 15.40 23.74
C GLN A 112 10.40 16.32 23.29
N GLY A 113 10.56 16.90 22.08
CA GLY A 113 9.50 17.68 21.43
C GLY A 113 8.35 16.78 21.00
N ILE A 114 7.12 17.20 21.29
CA ILE A 114 5.91 16.45 20.96
C ILE A 114 4.83 17.35 20.37
N THR A 115 3.91 16.73 19.64
CA THR A 115 2.62 17.30 19.27
C THR A 115 1.53 16.57 20.03
N LEU A 116 0.88 17.26 20.96
CA LEU A 116 -0.28 16.73 21.67
C LEU A 116 -1.49 16.79 20.75
N LYS A 117 -2.04 15.63 20.36
CA LYS A 117 -3.23 15.48 19.51
C LYS A 117 -4.44 15.15 20.38
N GLY A 118 -5.34 16.08 20.49
CA GLY A 118 -6.58 15.94 21.23
C GLY A 118 -7.69 15.41 20.34
N LEU A 119 -8.26 14.28 20.73
CA LEU A 119 -9.33 13.59 20.01
C LEU A 119 -10.68 13.84 20.67
N PRO A 120 -11.77 14.09 19.90
CA PRO A 120 -13.12 14.17 20.43
C PRO A 120 -13.64 12.77 20.80
N ALA A 121 -14.67 12.73 21.64
CA ALA A 121 -15.21 11.47 22.16
C ALA A 121 -15.82 10.57 21.07
N ASP A 122 -16.29 11.15 19.99
CA ASP A 122 -16.86 10.43 18.85
C ASP A 122 -15.81 10.01 17.81
N TYR A 123 -14.51 10.25 18.05
CA TYR A 123 -13.44 9.88 17.13
C TYR A 123 -13.37 8.35 16.91
N ASP A 124 -13.05 7.93 15.69
CA ASP A 124 -12.79 6.51 15.39
C ASP A 124 -11.42 6.11 15.94
N THR A 125 -11.39 5.54 17.11
CA THR A 125 -10.18 5.13 17.80
C THR A 125 -9.75 3.70 17.50
N THR A 126 -10.44 2.99 16.61
CA THR A 126 -10.24 1.54 16.36
C THR A 126 -8.78 1.22 16.03
N PHE A 127 -8.17 2.00 15.15
CA PHE A 127 -6.76 1.81 14.77
C PHE A 127 -5.82 2.10 15.94
N ILE A 128 -5.98 3.25 16.62
CA ILE A 128 -5.11 3.64 17.74
C ILE A 128 -5.24 2.61 18.88
N ALA A 129 -6.48 2.16 19.16
CA ALA A 129 -6.73 1.15 20.18
C ALA A 129 -6.06 -0.20 19.85
N SER A 130 -6.05 -0.60 18.57
CA SER A 130 -5.36 -1.81 18.13
C SER A 130 -3.84 -1.72 18.20
N ALA A 131 -3.29 -0.51 18.18
CA ALA A 131 -1.86 -0.24 18.31
C ALA A 131 -1.37 -0.13 19.75
N ILE A 132 -2.25 -0.19 20.76
CA ILE A 132 -1.87 -0.14 22.17
C ILE A 132 -1.18 -1.44 22.56
N ILE A 133 0.01 -1.30 23.12
CA ILE A 133 0.81 -2.44 23.65
C ILE A 133 0.54 -2.61 25.13
N GLU A 134 0.46 -1.49 25.88
CA GLU A 134 0.32 -1.51 27.33
C GLU A 134 -0.65 -0.39 27.78
N GLY A 135 -1.48 -0.69 28.76
CA GLY A 135 -2.43 0.27 29.33
C GLY A 135 -3.72 0.39 28.53
N ARG A 136 -4.22 1.60 28.36
CA ARG A 136 -5.53 1.88 27.71
C ARG A 136 -5.54 3.25 27.01
N MET A 137 -6.59 3.48 26.21
CA MET A 137 -6.88 4.81 25.66
C MET A 137 -7.14 5.84 26.75
N PRO A 138 -6.76 7.12 26.52
CA PRO A 138 -7.21 8.25 27.33
C PRO A 138 -8.74 8.31 27.37
N ARG A 139 -9.29 8.79 28.47
CA ARG A 139 -10.74 9.05 28.54
C ARG A 139 -11.06 10.26 27.68
N LEU A 140 -11.77 10.03 26.58
CA LEU A 140 -12.25 11.08 25.70
C LEU A 140 -13.58 11.63 26.25
N LEU A 141 -13.61 12.91 26.59
CA LEU A 141 -14.76 13.54 27.24
C LEU A 141 -15.73 14.12 26.20
N ASN A 142 -17.03 13.81 26.36
CA ASN A 142 -18.10 14.40 25.57
C ASN A 142 -18.47 15.80 26.11
N HIS A 143 -18.65 16.74 25.18
CA HIS A 143 -19.10 18.10 25.52
C HIS A 143 -20.54 18.18 26.04
N ASN A 144 -21.41 17.24 25.63
CA ASN A 144 -22.86 17.31 25.78
C ASN A 144 -23.45 16.46 26.93
N THR A 145 -22.63 15.90 27.80
CA THR A 145 -23.19 15.15 28.92
C THR A 145 -23.46 16.11 30.10
N ASN A 146 -24.77 16.37 30.40
CA ASN A 146 -25.26 16.95 31.65
C ASN A 146 -24.97 16.04 32.86
N ASP A 147 -23.97 15.18 32.79
CA ASP A 147 -23.51 14.36 33.89
C ASP A 147 -22.85 15.26 34.94
N VAL A 148 -23.47 15.36 36.08
CA VAL A 148 -22.98 16.10 37.26
C VAL A 148 -21.62 15.61 37.71
N GLN A 149 -21.21 14.36 37.34
CA GLN A 149 -19.86 13.84 37.53
C GLN A 149 -18.87 14.39 36.47
N ALA A 150 -19.30 14.64 35.24
CA ALA A 150 -18.49 15.30 34.20
C ALA A 150 -18.24 16.78 34.56
N SER A 151 -19.16 17.45 35.19
CA SER A 151 -18.99 18.84 35.71
C SER A 151 -17.92 18.95 36.81
N ARG A 152 -17.64 17.89 37.55
CA ARG A 152 -16.49 17.82 38.48
C ARG A 152 -15.18 17.52 37.77
N MET A 153 -15.20 17.01 36.53
CA MET A 153 -14.03 16.82 35.65
C MET A 153 -13.81 17.99 34.68
N THR A 154 -14.20 19.21 35.10
CA THR A 154 -14.00 20.44 34.30
C THR A 154 -12.56 20.72 33.89
N ASN A 155 -11.61 19.89 34.29
CA ASN A 155 -10.17 20.06 34.00
C ASN A 155 -9.62 19.17 32.86
N GLY A 156 -10.45 18.53 32.05
CA GLY A 156 -10.01 17.52 31.09
C GLY A 156 -9.52 16.24 31.78
N SER A 157 -9.24 15.18 31.01
CA SER A 157 -8.78 13.92 31.61
C SER A 157 -7.35 13.99 32.16
N ASN A 158 -6.54 14.94 31.67
CA ASN A 158 -5.08 15.02 31.90
C ASN A 158 -4.35 13.68 31.72
N GLU A 159 -4.97 12.80 30.93
CA GLU A 159 -4.40 11.51 30.54
C GLU A 159 -3.79 11.63 29.15
N ILE A 160 -2.66 10.96 28.96
CA ILE A 160 -1.99 10.91 27.68
C ILE A 160 -1.61 9.48 27.33
N LEU A 161 -1.62 9.21 26.02
CA LEU A 161 -1.14 7.99 25.42
C LEU A 161 0.13 8.35 24.64
N ILE A 162 1.27 7.76 25.01
CA ILE A 162 2.58 8.00 24.39
C ILE A 162 2.98 6.82 23.52
N SER A 163 3.90 7.01 22.59
CA SER A 163 4.43 5.91 21.82
C SER A 163 5.46 5.09 22.61
N GLN A 164 5.68 3.84 22.19
CA GLN A 164 6.74 3.01 22.76
C GLN A 164 8.10 3.67 22.60
N ARG A 165 8.37 4.28 21.46
CA ARG A 165 9.63 5.00 21.23
C ARG A 165 9.82 6.15 22.22
N GLN A 166 8.79 6.95 22.48
CA GLN A 166 8.84 8.02 23.48
C GLN A 166 9.03 7.45 24.88
N ALA A 167 8.37 6.32 25.20
CA ALA A 167 8.51 5.64 26.49
C ALA A 167 9.95 5.16 26.71
N ASP A 168 10.56 4.55 25.69
CA ASP A 168 11.94 4.05 25.73
C ASP A 168 12.95 5.19 25.81
N ASP A 169 12.81 6.23 24.96
CA ASP A 169 13.72 7.38 24.91
C ASP A 169 13.71 8.20 26.21
N LEU A 170 12.58 8.25 26.90
CA LEU A 170 12.39 9.05 28.13
C LEU A 170 12.38 8.20 29.42
N GLY A 171 12.45 6.86 29.33
CA GLY A 171 12.40 5.96 30.46
C GLY A 171 11.04 5.97 31.19
N LEU A 172 9.92 6.18 30.48
CA LEU A 172 8.59 6.33 31.05
C LEU A 172 7.79 5.03 30.97
N LYS A 173 6.87 4.84 31.93
CA LYS A 173 5.98 3.67 32.03
C LYS A 173 4.53 4.09 32.20
N VAL A 174 3.63 3.15 31.94
CA VAL A 174 2.20 3.35 32.21
C VAL A 174 1.96 3.62 33.69
N GLY A 175 1.21 4.69 33.98
CA GLY A 175 0.94 5.16 35.33
C GLY A 175 1.80 6.31 35.78
N ASP A 176 2.94 6.55 35.14
CA ASP A 176 3.85 7.64 35.47
C ASP A 176 3.20 9.01 35.21
N ARG A 177 3.75 10.01 35.88
CA ARG A 177 3.35 11.41 35.70
C ARG A 177 4.51 12.19 35.12
N VAL A 178 4.27 12.78 33.94
CA VAL A 178 5.29 13.54 33.21
C VAL A 178 4.91 15.01 33.14
N TYR A 179 5.90 15.88 33.21
CA TYR A 179 5.71 17.31 33.00
C TYR A 179 5.89 17.65 31.53
N THR A 180 4.92 18.40 30.98
CA THR A 180 4.96 18.90 29.60
C THR A 180 5.03 20.41 29.64
N TYR A 181 5.98 20.95 28.92
CA TYR A 181 6.20 22.40 28.80
C TYR A 181 5.63 22.86 27.46
N PHE A 182 4.84 23.91 27.50
CA PHE A 182 4.27 24.58 26.34
C PHE A 182 4.87 25.98 26.25
N PHE A 183 5.40 26.29 25.07
CA PHE A 183 6.07 27.56 24.81
C PHE A 183 5.06 28.48 24.11
N GLU A 184 4.64 29.51 24.82
CA GLU A 184 3.83 30.63 24.36
C GLU A 184 4.58 31.92 24.80
N GLU A 185 3.87 33.04 24.90
CA GLU A 185 4.41 34.25 25.54
C GLU A 185 4.98 33.98 26.94
N THR A 186 4.39 33.03 27.66
CA THR A 186 4.87 32.51 28.93
C THR A 186 4.98 31.00 28.90
N ILE A 187 6.05 30.44 29.48
CA ILE A 187 6.22 29.01 29.62
C ILE A 187 5.16 28.46 30.56
N ARG A 188 4.34 27.56 30.04
CA ARG A 188 3.30 26.86 30.82
C ARG A 188 3.69 25.43 31.04
N MET A 189 3.64 24.99 32.28
CA MET A 189 3.89 23.62 32.67
C MET A 189 2.57 22.93 33.01
N ARG A 190 2.36 21.73 32.48
CA ARG A 190 1.25 20.85 32.84
C ARG A 190 1.77 19.47 33.17
N ARG A 191 1.10 18.81 34.09
CA ARG A 191 1.42 17.44 34.49
C ARG A 191 0.36 16.50 33.94
N PHE A 192 0.81 15.54 33.15
CA PHE A 192 -0.03 14.51 32.57
C PHE A 192 0.25 13.15 33.21
N LYS A 193 -0.75 12.27 33.19
CA LYS A 193 -0.63 10.88 33.57
C LYS A 193 -0.61 10.02 32.30
N ILE A 194 0.38 9.15 32.19
CA ILE A 194 0.47 8.20 31.10
C ILE A 194 -0.53 7.07 31.36
N CYS A 195 -1.53 6.93 30.49
CA CYS A 195 -2.58 5.91 30.60
C CYS A 195 -2.32 4.68 29.75
N GLY A 196 -1.43 4.78 28.76
CA GLY A 196 -1.05 3.68 27.90
C GLY A 196 0.13 4.03 26.98
N ILE A 197 0.65 3.00 26.34
CA ILE A 197 1.75 3.05 25.39
C ILE A 197 1.28 2.40 24.10
N TYR A 198 1.49 3.05 22.96
CA TYR A 198 1.14 2.55 21.64
C TYR A 198 2.37 2.41 20.73
N ASN A 199 2.25 1.55 19.71
CA ASN A 199 3.25 1.45 18.63
C ASN A 199 2.54 1.27 17.30
N THR A 200 2.70 2.22 16.40
CA THR A 200 2.17 2.11 15.03
C THR A 200 3.16 1.50 14.05
N ASN A 201 4.41 1.36 14.47
CA ASN A 201 5.56 1.09 13.60
C ASN A 201 5.75 2.17 12.51
N MET A 202 5.21 3.37 12.72
CA MET A 202 5.37 4.50 11.81
C MET A 202 6.13 5.63 12.52
N GLY A 203 7.42 5.74 12.21
CA GLY A 203 8.31 6.69 12.87
C GLY A 203 7.84 8.15 12.78
N ILE A 204 7.05 8.52 11.74
CA ILE A 204 6.47 9.86 11.59
C ILE A 204 5.46 10.19 12.69
N PHE A 205 4.71 9.19 13.19
CA PHE A 205 3.76 9.35 14.29
C PHE A 205 4.41 9.03 15.63
N ASP A 206 5.11 7.89 15.72
CA ASP A 206 5.65 7.36 16.96
C ASP A 206 6.73 8.26 17.58
N LYS A 207 7.40 9.11 16.76
CA LYS A 207 8.42 10.02 17.27
C LYS A 207 7.84 11.22 18.01
N ASN A 208 6.76 11.81 17.48
CA ASN A 208 6.35 13.13 17.91
C ASN A 208 4.92 13.22 18.46
N VAL A 209 4.03 12.27 18.12
CA VAL A 209 2.62 12.43 18.49
C VAL A 209 2.31 11.80 19.84
N VAL A 210 1.61 12.56 20.66
CA VAL A 210 1.04 12.13 21.96
C VAL A 210 -0.46 12.33 21.87
N VAL A 211 -1.24 11.30 22.16
CA VAL A 211 -2.71 11.37 22.07
C VAL A 211 -3.31 11.75 23.42
N SER A 212 -4.27 12.65 23.40
CA SER A 212 -5.02 13.08 24.56
C SER A 212 -6.48 13.38 24.20
N ASP A 213 -7.22 13.88 25.13
CA ASP A 213 -8.59 14.32 24.97
C ASP A 213 -8.65 15.74 24.36
N PHE A 214 -9.63 15.97 23.48
CA PHE A 214 -9.83 17.24 22.78
C PHE A 214 -9.97 18.42 23.74
N GLN A 215 -10.78 18.27 24.81
CA GLN A 215 -11.04 19.33 25.77
C GLN A 215 -9.79 19.77 26.52
N THR A 216 -8.93 18.81 26.85
CA THR A 216 -7.63 19.09 27.47
C THR A 216 -6.78 19.99 26.58
N VAL A 217 -6.68 19.67 25.29
CA VAL A 217 -5.83 20.42 24.34
C VAL A 217 -6.44 21.77 23.96
N ALA A 218 -7.77 21.82 23.75
CA ALA A 218 -8.47 23.07 23.45
C ALA A 218 -8.31 24.11 24.58
N ARG A 219 -8.36 23.67 25.85
CA ARG A 219 -8.09 24.54 27.01
C ARG A 219 -6.65 25.01 27.12
N LEU A 220 -5.71 24.15 26.78
CA LEU A 220 -4.31 24.54 26.71
C LEU A 220 -4.09 25.67 25.69
N ASN A 221 -4.82 25.63 24.60
CA ASN A 221 -4.82 26.67 23.56
C ASN A 221 -5.68 27.89 23.91
N LYS A 222 -6.48 27.86 24.99
CA LYS A 222 -7.48 28.88 25.36
C LYS A 222 -8.53 29.10 24.26
N TRP A 223 -8.87 28.07 23.54
CA TRP A 223 -9.85 28.13 22.46
C TRP A 223 -11.29 28.06 22.96
N LYS A 224 -12.16 28.63 22.14
CA LYS A 224 -13.61 28.52 22.34
C LYS A 224 -14.09 27.13 21.94
N GLU A 225 -15.33 26.82 22.26
CA GLU A 225 -15.95 25.51 22.01
C GLU A 225 -16.07 25.16 20.52
N ASP A 226 -16.22 26.19 19.67
CA ASP A 226 -16.31 26.10 18.22
C ASP A 226 -14.98 26.16 17.49
N GLN A 227 -13.87 26.26 18.23
CA GLN A 227 -12.52 26.37 17.68
C GLN A 227 -11.76 25.05 17.76
N CYS A 228 -11.01 24.74 16.69
CA CYS A 228 -10.15 23.57 16.61
C CYS A 228 -8.90 23.88 15.78
N SER A 229 -7.86 23.05 15.86
CA SER A 229 -6.68 23.18 15.00
C SER A 229 -7.00 22.86 13.56
N SER A 230 -7.76 21.79 13.37
CA SER A 230 -8.11 21.27 12.06
C SER A 230 -9.39 20.44 12.14
N LEU A 231 -9.99 20.24 10.96
CA LEU A 231 -11.03 19.24 10.75
C LEU A 231 -10.43 18.06 9.99
N GLU A 232 -10.48 16.91 10.61
CA GLU A 232 -10.15 15.65 9.96
C GLU A 232 -11.38 15.05 9.28
N ILE A 233 -11.28 14.81 7.97
CA ILE A 233 -12.35 14.30 7.13
C ILE A 233 -11.94 12.92 6.60
N GLN A 234 -12.73 11.92 6.98
CA GLN A 234 -12.61 10.57 6.45
C GLN A 234 -13.53 10.40 5.25
N LEU A 235 -12.98 9.84 4.17
CA LEU A 235 -13.75 9.44 2.99
C LEU A 235 -14.16 7.96 3.10
N THR A 236 -15.12 7.56 2.29
CA THR A 236 -15.52 6.15 2.14
C THR A 236 -14.38 5.29 1.61
N SER A 237 -13.61 5.81 0.63
CA SER A 237 -12.38 5.21 0.10
C SER A 237 -11.36 6.29 -0.26
N LEU A 238 -10.07 5.98 -0.11
CA LEU A 238 -8.99 6.86 -0.57
C LEU A 238 -8.98 7.08 -2.08
N ASP A 239 -9.51 6.14 -2.85
CA ASP A 239 -9.64 6.25 -4.31
C ASP A 239 -10.58 7.38 -4.74
N ARG A 240 -11.47 7.82 -3.83
CA ARG A 240 -12.37 8.97 -4.04
C ARG A 240 -11.73 10.33 -3.78
N LEU A 241 -10.50 10.34 -3.27
CA LEU A 241 -9.76 11.56 -2.97
C LEU A 241 -9.63 12.51 -4.18
N PRO A 242 -9.34 12.04 -5.42
CA PRO A 242 -9.26 12.91 -6.59
C PRO A 242 -10.59 13.58 -6.95
N GLU A 243 -11.72 12.97 -6.62
CA GLU A 243 -13.07 13.50 -6.85
C GLU A 243 -13.51 14.44 -5.72
N ALA A 244 -13.17 14.10 -4.47
CA ALA A 244 -13.56 14.86 -3.27
C ALA A 244 -12.76 16.16 -3.10
N MET A 245 -11.46 16.19 -3.43
CA MET A 245 -10.60 17.37 -3.24
C MET A 245 -11.06 18.60 -4.05
N PRO A 246 -11.42 18.52 -5.35
CA PRO A 246 -11.94 19.66 -6.09
C PRO A 246 -13.24 20.21 -5.46
N LEU A 247 -14.15 19.35 -5.03
CA LEU A 247 -15.40 19.74 -4.37
C LEU A 247 -15.13 20.46 -3.05
N MET A 248 -14.19 19.93 -2.28
CA MET A 248 -13.77 20.53 -1.00
C MET A 248 -13.13 21.91 -1.21
N ASN A 249 -12.27 22.06 -2.21
CA ASN A 249 -11.67 23.35 -2.57
C ASN A 249 -12.71 24.36 -3.07
N ALA A 250 -13.64 23.93 -3.91
CA ALA A 250 -14.73 24.77 -4.40
C ALA A 250 -15.63 25.26 -3.26
N TYR A 251 -15.97 24.36 -2.31
CA TYR A 251 -16.75 24.72 -1.13
C TYR A 251 -16.06 25.81 -0.30
N HIS A 252 -14.77 25.65 0.02
CA HIS A 252 -14.01 26.64 0.80
C HIS A 252 -13.76 27.95 0.04
N GLY A 253 -13.69 27.92 -1.29
CA GLY A 253 -13.60 29.11 -2.12
C GLY A 253 -14.88 29.96 -2.09
N THR A 254 -16.06 29.33 -1.89
CA THR A 254 -17.35 30.03 -1.86
C THR A 254 -17.84 30.36 -0.45
N HIS A 255 -17.32 29.69 0.58
CA HIS A 255 -17.70 29.84 1.97
C HIS A 255 -16.48 30.21 2.84
N PRO A 256 -16.06 31.49 2.80
CA PRO A 256 -14.93 31.93 3.62
C PRO A 256 -15.24 31.83 5.11
N ASP A 257 -14.20 31.69 5.93
CA ASP A 257 -14.34 31.68 7.39
C ASP A 257 -14.96 33.00 7.87
N PRO A 258 -15.90 33.00 8.84
CA PRO A 258 -16.46 34.19 9.46
C PRO A 258 -15.41 35.15 10.05
N MET A 259 -14.26 34.62 10.46
CA MET A 259 -13.11 35.41 10.97
C MET A 259 -12.11 35.80 9.90
N ALA A 260 -12.45 35.63 8.60
CA ALA A 260 -11.56 35.86 7.45
C ALA A 260 -10.26 35.03 7.49
N VAL A 261 -10.30 33.87 8.16
CA VAL A 261 -9.18 32.94 8.25
C VAL A 261 -9.11 32.11 6.97
N PRO A 262 -7.98 32.03 6.28
CA PRO A 262 -7.87 31.24 5.05
C PRO A 262 -7.82 29.73 5.40
N ARG A 263 -8.96 29.07 5.33
CA ARG A 263 -9.06 27.61 5.48
C ARG A 263 -8.57 26.93 4.22
N LYS A 264 -7.68 25.95 4.39
CA LYS A 264 -7.14 25.16 3.29
C LYS A 264 -7.39 23.68 3.52
N PRO A 265 -8.13 23.00 2.62
CA PRO A 265 -8.15 21.55 2.60
C PRO A 265 -6.81 21.04 2.06
N LEU A 266 -6.24 20.10 2.78
CA LEU A 266 -4.99 19.43 2.46
C LEU A 266 -5.25 17.94 2.38
N SER A 267 -4.81 17.29 1.32
CA SER A 267 -4.96 15.84 1.21
C SER A 267 -3.90 15.13 2.07
N VAL A 268 -4.22 13.92 2.50
CA VAL A 268 -3.25 13.06 3.20
C VAL A 268 -1.99 12.84 2.36
N LYS A 269 -2.11 12.81 1.03
CA LYS A 269 -0.97 12.67 0.12
C LYS A 269 -0.05 13.88 0.14
N ASP A 270 -0.63 15.08 0.22
CA ASP A 270 0.14 16.32 0.30
C ASP A 270 0.77 16.54 1.69
N HIS A 271 0.05 16.13 2.75
CA HIS A 271 0.53 16.23 4.12
C HIS A 271 1.70 15.27 4.38
N TYR A 272 1.61 14.02 3.91
CA TYR A 272 2.61 12.97 4.07
C TYR A 272 3.32 12.63 2.77
N ILE A 273 3.73 13.67 2.02
CA ILE A 273 4.31 13.55 0.67
C ILE A 273 5.48 12.56 0.60
N GLN A 274 6.30 12.49 1.65
CA GLN A 274 7.44 11.56 1.69
C GLN A 274 7.00 10.10 1.65
N VAL A 275 5.95 9.75 2.41
CA VAL A 275 5.43 8.37 2.46
C VAL A 275 4.78 8.01 1.12
N PHE A 276 3.96 8.91 0.58
CA PHE A 276 3.25 8.64 -0.68
C PHE A 276 4.20 8.62 -1.89
N SER A 277 5.19 9.53 -1.94
CA SER A 277 6.22 9.50 -2.99
C SER A 277 7.04 8.20 -2.95
N TRP A 278 7.31 7.69 -1.76
CA TRP A 278 7.98 6.40 -1.61
C TRP A 278 7.09 5.22 -2.07
N LEU A 279 5.77 5.25 -1.77
CA LEU A 279 4.82 4.27 -2.30
C LEU A 279 4.70 4.31 -3.83
N ASP A 280 4.77 5.50 -4.43
CA ASP A 280 4.75 5.67 -5.90
C ASP A 280 6.04 5.14 -6.56
N LEU A 281 7.18 5.23 -5.87
CA LEU A 281 8.41 4.57 -6.31
C LEU A 281 8.27 3.04 -6.35
N LEU A 282 7.53 2.44 -5.42
CA LEU A 282 7.25 0.99 -5.46
C LEU A 282 6.45 0.59 -6.71
N ASP A 283 5.47 1.43 -7.14
CA ASP A 283 4.74 1.18 -8.39
C ASP A 283 5.66 1.23 -9.61
N THR A 284 6.55 2.21 -9.66
CA THR A 284 7.54 2.32 -10.72
C THR A 284 8.46 1.10 -10.76
N ASN A 285 8.99 0.68 -9.62
CA ASN A 285 9.82 -0.51 -9.52
C ASN A 285 9.06 -1.78 -9.93
N MET A 286 7.79 -1.93 -9.52
CA MET A 286 6.93 -3.03 -9.95
C MET A 286 6.79 -3.07 -11.47
N MET A 287 6.53 -1.93 -12.10
CA MET A 287 6.37 -1.83 -13.55
C MET A 287 7.66 -2.23 -14.29
N VAL A 288 8.81 -1.78 -13.80
CA VAL A 288 10.12 -2.14 -14.36
C VAL A 288 10.38 -3.64 -14.24
N ILE A 289 10.10 -4.25 -13.07
CA ILE A 289 10.27 -5.69 -12.86
C ILE A 289 9.35 -6.48 -13.80
N ILE A 290 8.08 -6.11 -13.91
CA ILE A 290 7.12 -6.77 -14.81
C ILE A 290 7.61 -6.69 -16.25
N LEU A 291 8.02 -5.50 -16.71
CA LEU A 291 8.53 -5.30 -18.07
C LEU A 291 9.76 -6.19 -18.34
N LEU A 292 10.72 -6.20 -17.41
CA LEU A 292 11.93 -6.99 -17.53
C LEU A 292 11.61 -8.49 -17.60
N MET A 293 10.72 -8.98 -16.72
CA MET A 293 10.33 -10.38 -16.70
C MET A 293 9.58 -10.81 -17.96
N VAL A 294 8.72 -9.95 -18.51
CA VAL A 294 8.04 -10.18 -19.79
C VAL A 294 9.06 -10.30 -20.93
N VAL A 295 10.06 -9.43 -20.96
CA VAL A 295 11.14 -9.47 -21.97
C VAL A 295 11.93 -10.76 -21.83
N VAL A 296 12.34 -11.15 -20.62
CA VAL A 296 13.08 -12.39 -20.37
C VAL A 296 12.25 -13.61 -20.77
N ALA A 297 10.97 -13.67 -20.39
CA ALA A 297 10.08 -14.77 -20.78
C ALA A 297 9.93 -14.83 -22.32
N GLY A 298 9.79 -13.70 -22.98
CA GLY A 298 9.72 -13.60 -24.43
C GLY A 298 10.98 -14.16 -25.12
N PHE A 299 12.16 -13.71 -24.69
CA PHE A 299 13.45 -14.21 -25.22
C PHE A 299 13.64 -15.70 -24.97
N THR A 300 13.31 -16.20 -23.79
CA THR A 300 13.41 -17.61 -23.45
C THR A 300 12.52 -18.47 -24.37
N MET A 301 11.28 -18.01 -24.61
CA MET A 301 10.35 -18.68 -25.50
C MET A 301 10.78 -18.62 -26.96
N VAL A 302 11.30 -17.49 -27.43
CA VAL A 302 11.86 -17.34 -28.79
C VAL A 302 13.00 -18.31 -28.99
N SER A 303 13.95 -18.36 -28.06
CA SER A 303 15.10 -19.28 -28.11
C SER A 303 14.64 -20.74 -28.09
N GLY A 304 13.72 -21.10 -27.23
CA GLY A 304 13.14 -22.45 -27.15
C GLY A 304 12.42 -22.85 -28.44
N LEU A 305 11.67 -21.94 -29.07
CA LEU A 305 11.00 -22.23 -30.36
C LEU A 305 12.03 -22.41 -31.49
N LEU A 306 13.10 -21.59 -31.53
CA LEU A 306 14.14 -21.71 -32.54
C LEU A 306 14.86 -23.07 -32.46
N ILE A 307 15.23 -23.47 -31.24
CA ILE A 307 15.87 -24.76 -31.01
C ILE A 307 14.91 -25.91 -31.41
N LEU A 308 13.66 -25.82 -31.04
CA LEU A 308 12.63 -26.81 -31.40
C LEU A 308 12.46 -26.91 -32.92
N ILE A 309 12.51 -25.81 -33.67
CA ILE A 309 12.42 -25.80 -35.12
C ILE A 309 13.64 -26.51 -35.70
N LEU A 310 14.86 -26.27 -35.18
CA LEU A 310 16.09 -26.90 -35.61
C LEU A 310 16.08 -28.40 -35.33
N GLU A 311 15.65 -28.83 -34.16
CA GLU A 311 15.53 -30.25 -33.80
C GLU A 311 14.52 -31.02 -34.67
N ARG A 312 13.49 -30.35 -35.21
CA ARG A 312 12.44 -30.95 -36.02
C ARG A 312 12.53 -30.60 -37.50
N ILE A 313 13.68 -30.14 -37.98
CA ILE A 313 13.85 -29.65 -39.35
C ILE A 313 13.54 -30.74 -40.41
N GLN A 314 13.89 -32.02 -40.14
CA GLN A 314 13.57 -33.14 -41.01
C GLN A 314 12.06 -33.39 -41.09
N THR A 315 11.36 -33.35 -39.93
CA THR A 315 9.89 -33.50 -39.90
C THR A 315 9.21 -32.38 -40.69
N ILE A 316 9.70 -31.15 -40.58
CA ILE A 316 9.21 -29.99 -41.35
C ILE A 316 9.45 -30.24 -42.85
N GLY A 317 10.63 -30.75 -43.24
CA GLY A 317 10.95 -31.09 -44.63
C GLY A 317 9.99 -32.13 -45.22
N ILE A 318 9.72 -33.20 -44.48
CA ILE A 318 8.79 -34.28 -44.91
C ILE A 318 7.36 -33.72 -45.05
N LEU A 319 6.88 -32.95 -44.09
CA LEU A 319 5.53 -32.33 -44.16
C LEU A 319 5.38 -31.43 -45.39
N LYS A 320 6.43 -30.65 -45.71
CA LYS A 320 6.43 -29.79 -46.93
C LYS A 320 6.47 -30.63 -48.22
N ALA A 321 7.23 -31.73 -48.25
CA ALA A 321 7.26 -32.65 -49.38
C ALA A 321 5.91 -33.31 -49.63
N LEU A 322 5.12 -33.54 -48.57
CA LEU A 322 3.75 -34.04 -48.60
C LEU A 322 2.71 -32.95 -48.94
N GLY A 323 3.14 -31.72 -49.24
CA GLY A 323 2.24 -30.65 -49.66
C GLY A 323 1.68 -29.75 -48.54
N ALA A 324 2.20 -29.85 -47.30
CA ALA A 324 1.76 -28.97 -46.22
C ALA A 324 2.24 -27.52 -46.47
N THR A 325 1.28 -26.58 -46.32
CA THR A 325 1.62 -25.14 -46.48
C THR A 325 2.40 -24.59 -45.30
N ASN A 326 3.20 -23.56 -45.56
CA ASN A 326 3.97 -22.88 -44.51
C ASN A 326 3.07 -22.36 -43.35
N THR A 327 1.87 -21.91 -43.69
CA THR A 327 0.91 -21.40 -42.68
C THR A 327 0.42 -22.52 -41.77
N THR A 328 0.17 -23.71 -42.33
CA THR A 328 -0.27 -24.88 -41.56
C THR A 328 0.82 -25.33 -40.59
N ILE A 329 2.06 -25.40 -41.05
CA ILE A 329 3.22 -25.79 -40.20
C ILE A 329 3.42 -24.74 -39.10
N ARG A 330 3.41 -23.42 -39.44
CA ARG A 330 3.50 -22.36 -38.46
C ARG A 330 2.45 -22.46 -37.36
N ARG A 331 1.17 -22.69 -37.72
CA ARG A 331 0.10 -22.86 -36.75
C ARG A 331 0.36 -24.03 -35.80
N ILE A 332 0.86 -25.15 -36.30
CA ILE A 332 1.21 -26.32 -35.47
C ILE A 332 2.26 -25.94 -34.41
N PHE A 333 3.33 -25.25 -34.81
CA PHE A 333 4.40 -24.85 -33.90
C PHE A 333 3.94 -23.78 -32.91
N LEU A 334 3.11 -22.84 -33.33
CA LEU A 334 2.54 -21.84 -32.43
C LEU A 334 1.61 -22.47 -31.40
N TYR A 335 0.73 -23.41 -31.79
CA TYR A 335 -0.09 -24.15 -30.82
C TYR A 335 0.76 -24.96 -29.83
N PHE A 336 1.84 -25.57 -30.31
CA PHE A 336 2.75 -26.32 -29.45
C PHE A 336 3.46 -25.40 -28.44
N ALA A 337 3.95 -24.28 -28.90
CA ALA A 337 4.60 -23.28 -28.04
C ALA A 337 3.61 -22.67 -27.03
N SER A 338 2.38 -22.35 -27.46
CA SER A 338 1.31 -21.89 -26.53
C SER A 338 1.00 -22.94 -25.46
N PHE A 339 1.05 -24.22 -25.79
CA PHE A 339 0.86 -25.29 -24.80
C PHE A 339 2.02 -25.41 -23.80
N ILE A 340 3.26 -25.18 -24.24
CA ILE A 340 4.44 -25.10 -23.36
C ILE A 340 4.29 -23.91 -22.43
N THR A 341 3.91 -22.74 -22.96
CA THR A 341 3.66 -21.54 -22.17
C THR A 341 2.59 -21.80 -21.12
N LEU A 342 1.46 -22.41 -21.50
CA LEU A 342 0.38 -22.71 -20.57
C LEU A 342 0.82 -23.62 -19.41
N ARG A 343 1.66 -24.63 -19.70
CA ARG A 343 2.27 -25.45 -18.64
C ARG A 343 3.17 -24.63 -17.75
N GLY A 344 3.99 -23.73 -18.33
CA GLY A 344 4.83 -22.80 -17.57
C GLY A 344 4.01 -21.90 -16.66
N LEU A 345 2.88 -21.36 -17.13
CA LEU A 345 1.98 -20.53 -16.34
C LEU A 345 1.42 -21.30 -15.15
N ILE A 346 0.90 -22.52 -15.34
CA ILE A 346 0.36 -23.34 -14.24
C ILE A 346 1.42 -23.62 -13.16
N ILE A 347 2.64 -23.96 -13.60
CA ILE A 347 3.76 -24.23 -12.67
C ILE A 347 4.16 -22.93 -11.96
N GLY A 348 4.23 -21.81 -12.69
CA GLY A 348 4.54 -20.50 -12.15
C GLY A 348 3.52 -20.02 -11.10
N ASP A 349 2.23 -20.18 -11.40
CA ASP A 349 1.16 -19.90 -10.45
C ASP A 349 1.29 -20.76 -9.18
N ALA A 350 1.51 -22.07 -9.35
CA ALA A 350 1.67 -22.96 -8.21
C ALA A 350 2.85 -22.56 -7.30
N ILE A 351 4.00 -22.24 -7.89
CA ILE A 351 5.18 -21.77 -7.16
C ILE A 351 4.90 -20.44 -6.46
N ALA A 352 4.33 -19.46 -7.19
CA ALA A 352 4.02 -18.15 -6.63
C ALA A 352 3.03 -18.25 -5.46
N LEU A 353 1.92 -18.97 -5.64
CA LEU A 353 0.92 -19.13 -4.61
C LEU A 353 1.46 -19.87 -3.38
N LEU A 354 2.32 -20.87 -3.58
CA LEU A 354 2.97 -21.58 -2.47
C LEU A 354 3.88 -20.65 -1.67
N LEU A 355 4.71 -19.84 -2.34
CA LEU A 355 5.60 -18.86 -1.69
C LEU A 355 4.78 -17.79 -0.94
N LEU A 356 3.76 -17.23 -1.58
CA LEU A 356 2.89 -16.22 -0.99
C LEU A 356 2.13 -16.78 0.21
N PHE A 357 1.61 -18.00 0.11
CA PHE A 357 0.92 -18.64 1.23
C PHE A 357 1.87 -18.93 2.39
N ALA A 358 3.07 -19.42 2.10
CA ALA A 358 4.11 -19.66 3.09
C ALA A 358 4.47 -18.36 3.84
N GLN A 359 4.71 -17.28 3.09
CA GLN A 359 5.00 -15.97 3.69
C GLN A 359 3.82 -15.45 4.54
N LYS A 360 2.59 -15.55 4.02
CA LYS A 360 1.39 -15.06 4.73
C LYS A 360 1.12 -15.81 6.03
N HIS A 361 1.42 -17.12 6.07
CA HIS A 361 1.12 -17.96 7.24
C HIS A 361 2.27 -17.99 8.26
N TRP A 362 3.50 -18.02 7.79
CA TRP A 362 4.67 -18.15 8.66
C TRP A 362 5.47 -16.86 8.84
N GLY A 363 5.19 -15.83 8.05
CA GLY A 363 5.90 -14.54 8.16
C GLY A 363 7.41 -14.68 8.01
N ILE A 364 7.89 -15.54 7.10
CA ILE A 364 9.32 -15.96 7.00
C ILE A 364 10.24 -14.74 6.82
N VAL A 365 9.83 -13.79 6.00
CA VAL A 365 10.62 -12.59 5.73
C VAL A 365 10.15 -11.47 6.65
N HIS A 366 11.01 -11.11 7.60
CA HIS A 366 10.80 -9.98 8.50
C HIS A 366 11.49 -8.73 7.93
N LEU A 367 10.90 -7.60 8.21
CA LEU A 367 11.39 -6.29 7.82
C LEU A 367 11.67 -5.46 9.08
N ASP A 368 12.57 -4.48 8.95
CA ASP A 368 12.78 -3.50 10.01
C ASP A 368 11.62 -2.49 10.01
N PRO A 369 10.79 -2.44 11.08
CA PRO A 369 9.65 -1.53 11.14
C PRO A 369 10.03 -0.05 11.07
N SER A 370 11.25 0.29 11.51
CA SER A 370 11.71 1.69 11.50
C SER A 370 11.91 2.23 10.08
N SER A 371 12.26 1.33 9.14
CA SER A 371 12.54 1.67 7.74
C SER A 371 11.36 1.39 6.81
N TYR A 372 10.61 0.31 7.08
CA TYR A 372 9.55 -0.18 6.19
C TYR A 372 8.13 -0.01 6.74
N TYR A 373 7.96 0.46 7.95
CA TYR A 373 6.66 0.68 8.63
C TYR A 373 5.85 -0.61 8.89
N VAL A 374 6.39 -1.77 8.58
CA VAL A 374 5.79 -3.11 8.77
C VAL A 374 6.81 -4.10 9.28
N GLU A 375 6.39 -5.05 10.12
CA GLU A 375 7.26 -6.06 10.73
C GLU A 375 7.52 -7.25 9.81
N THR A 376 6.56 -7.60 8.97
CA THR A 376 6.64 -8.70 8.03
C THR A 376 6.17 -8.25 6.65
N VAL A 377 6.68 -8.88 5.60
CA VAL A 377 6.25 -8.58 4.23
C VAL A 377 4.74 -8.87 4.09
N PRO A 378 3.91 -7.84 3.92
CA PRO A 378 2.47 -8.01 3.78
C PRO A 378 2.12 -8.53 2.39
N ILE A 379 1.11 -9.40 2.31
CA ILE A 379 0.68 -10.02 1.06
C ILE A 379 -0.80 -9.75 0.83
N GLU A 380 -1.11 -9.19 -0.32
CA GLU A 380 -2.48 -9.08 -0.82
C GLU A 380 -2.68 -9.98 -2.04
N LEU A 381 -3.53 -11.01 -1.89
CA LEU A 381 -3.90 -11.89 -2.98
C LEU A 381 -5.05 -11.26 -3.76
N ASN A 382 -4.74 -10.67 -4.91
CA ASN A 382 -5.74 -10.12 -5.82
C ASN A 382 -5.90 -11.06 -7.03
N ALA A 383 -7.00 -11.81 -7.05
CA ALA A 383 -7.29 -12.77 -8.11
C ALA A 383 -7.35 -12.11 -9.51
N LEU A 384 -7.90 -10.88 -9.60
CA LEU A 384 -7.97 -10.15 -10.86
C LEU A 384 -6.56 -9.82 -11.39
N ALA A 385 -5.66 -9.37 -10.52
CA ALA A 385 -4.28 -9.06 -10.88
C ALA A 385 -3.53 -10.33 -11.35
N ILE A 386 -3.70 -11.45 -10.65
CA ILE A 386 -3.07 -12.73 -11.03
C ILE A 386 -3.59 -13.19 -12.40
N VAL A 387 -4.91 -13.18 -12.62
CA VAL A 387 -5.50 -13.57 -13.91
C VAL A 387 -5.04 -12.63 -15.02
N SER A 388 -5.00 -11.32 -14.79
CA SER A 388 -4.54 -10.35 -15.79
C SER A 388 -3.08 -10.56 -16.18
N LEU A 389 -2.19 -10.88 -15.22
CA LEU A 389 -0.79 -11.22 -15.48
C LEU A 389 -0.67 -12.50 -16.32
N ASN A 390 -1.46 -13.53 -16.00
CA ASN A 390 -1.49 -14.77 -16.77
C ASN A 390 -1.90 -14.52 -18.23
N VAL A 391 -3.01 -13.79 -18.43
CA VAL A 391 -3.50 -13.46 -19.78
C VAL A 391 -2.50 -12.59 -20.53
N ALA A 392 -1.94 -11.58 -19.90
CA ALA A 392 -0.92 -10.70 -20.50
C ALA A 392 0.34 -11.50 -20.90
N THR A 393 0.86 -12.34 -20.00
CA THR A 393 2.04 -13.18 -20.26
C THR A 393 1.76 -14.15 -21.42
N LEU A 394 0.62 -14.82 -21.44
CA LEU A 394 0.26 -15.71 -22.54
C LEU A 394 0.13 -14.96 -23.88
N ALA A 395 -0.51 -13.80 -23.87
CA ALA A 395 -0.66 -12.98 -25.08
C ALA A 395 0.70 -12.49 -25.62
N ILE A 396 1.52 -11.91 -24.75
CA ILE A 396 2.82 -11.33 -25.15
C ILE A 396 3.79 -12.43 -25.60
N THR A 397 3.87 -13.55 -24.88
CA THR A 397 4.74 -14.67 -25.27
C THR A 397 4.30 -15.29 -26.60
N THR A 398 2.98 -15.47 -26.81
CA THR A 398 2.44 -15.96 -28.08
C THR A 398 2.75 -14.98 -29.22
N LEU A 399 2.60 -13.68 -28.99
CA LEU A 399 2.92 -12.64 -29.98
C LEU A 399 4.43 -12.64 -30.33
N ALA A 400 5.29 -12.76 -29.33
CA ALA A 400 6.75 -12.81 -29.52
C ALA A 400 7.16 -14.01 -30.39
N LEU A 401 6.43 -15.12 -30.33
CA LEU A 401 6.71 -16.32 -31.14
C LEU A 401 6.33 -16.20 -32.62
N VAL A 402 5.54 -15.20 -33.00
CA VAL A 402 5.16 -14.99 -34.41
C VAL A 402 6.39 -14.69 -35.26
N ALA A 403 7.29 -13.83 -34.80
CA ALA A 403 8.49 -13.43 -35.55
C ALA A 403 9.41 -14.65 -35.86
N PRO A 404 9.87 -15.48 -34.89
CA PRO A 404 10.72 -16.62 -35.19
C PRO A 404 10.00 -17.71 -36.00
N SER A 405 8.66 -17.81 -35.92
CA SER A 405 7.90 -18.78 -36.72
C SER A 405 8.04 -18.58 -38.24
N PHE A 406 8.43 -17.39 -38.71
CA PHE A 406 8.70 -17.14 -40.12
C PHE A 406 9.95 -17.89 -40.63
N MET A 407 10.88 -18.31 -39.75
CA MET A 407 12.00 -19.15 -40.13
C MET A 407 11.57 -20.50 -40.74
N ILE A 408 10.39 -21.01 -40.33
CA ILE A 408 9.80 -22.24 -40.91
C ILE A 408 9.63 -22.13 -42.44
N SER A 409 9.31 -20.93 -42.96
CA SER A 409 9.15 -20.72 -44.41
C SER A 409 10.46 -20.86 -45.19
N ARG A 410 11.61 -20.59 -44.55
CA ARG A 410 12.92 -20.65 -45.16
C ARG A 410 13.50 -22.08 -45.25
N VAL A 411 12.91 -23.06 -44.59
CA VAL A 411 13.34 -24.47 -44.67
C VAL A 411 13.02 -25.05 -46.03
N GLN A 412 14.07 -25.42 -46.79
CA GLN A 412 13.94 -26.05 -48.11
C GLN A 412 13.81 -27.55 -47.95
N PRO A 413 12.77 -28.23 -48.51
CA PRO A 413 12.56 -29.67 -48.35
C PRO A 413 13.75 -30.54 -48.81
N ALA A 414 14.33 -30.17 -49.95
CA ALA A 414 15.48 -30.93 -50.55
C ALA A 414 16.71 -30.93 -49.65
N LYS A 415 16.99 -29.82 -48.92
CA LYS A 415 18.12 -29.74 -47.99
C LYS A 415 17.82 -30.40 -46.64
N ALA A 416 16.57 -30.31 -46.20
CA ALA A 416 16.13 -30.82 -44.90
C ALA A 416 16.15 -32.36 -44.81
N ILE A 417 15.93 -33.04 -45.94
CA ILE A 417 15.89 -34.53 -46.03
C ILE A 417 17.32 -35.10 -46.17
N ARG A 418 18.28 -34.28 -46.65
CA ARG A 418 19.66 -34.73 -46.97
C ARG A 418 20.64 -34.45 -45.80
N TYR A 419 20.16 -33.95 -44.66
CA TYR A 419 21.01 -33.72 -43.49
C TYR A 419 21.16 -35.04 -42.72
N GLU A 420 22.24 -35.74 -42.93
CA GLU A 420 22.86 -36.69 -42.00
C GLU A 420 23.82 -35.98 -41.09
#